data_bbd06e80bcffd828948172f94173a52f
#
_entry.id   bbd06e80bcffd828948172f94173a52f
#
_cell.length_a   1.000
_cell.length_b   1.000
_cell.length_c   1.000
_cell.angle_alpha   90.00
_cell.angle_beta   90.00
_cell.angle_gamma   90.00
#
_symmetry.space_group_name_H-M   'P 1'
#
loop_
_entity.id
_entity.type
_entity.pdbx_description
1 polymer ?
#
loop_
_entity_poly.entity_id
_entity_poly.type
_entity_poly.pdbx_seq_one_letter_code
_entity_poly.pdbx_strand_id
1 'polypeptide(L)'
;SVEEFPYTLRLVSEILSSNGSTSQGSICGSTLALMDAGVPIKAPVAGISCGLITEGERWMTMVDIQGVEDFFGDMDFKVAGTKDGITAIQMDLKISGLLPEMVKEALAKTHKARNYILDEVMLKAIPEPRHELSKYAPKMFTTQIPADKISEVIGKSGKVIKEIQAECEVKVDITEEGESANVFVAGIDTEKCQKALSIIEMIANGPEIGAIYIGKVTRIMDFGAFIEIAPGMEGLCHISKLDVKRTEKVTDVVNVGDVIRVKVEEIDDKGRLNLSRRAVLIEVDGLTPENTLEDRPRRPHNNHNRNGRR
;
A
#
# COMPACT_ATOMS: atom_id res chain seq x y z
N SER A 1 10.59 5.04 14.53
CA SER A 1 10.14 3.74 15.08
C SER A 1 9.38 2.96 14.01
N VAL A 2 9.14 1.68 14.25
CA VAL A 2 8.36 0.84 13.32
C VAL A 2 6.91 1.29 13.26
N GLU A 3 6.39 1.85 14.35
CA GLU A 3 5.03 2.38 14.43
C GLU A 3 4.86 3.67 13.59
N GLU A 4 5.89 4.51 13.56
CA GLU A 4 5.85 5.78 12.80
C GLU A 4 6.21 5.61 11.32
N PHE A 5 7.11 4.67 11.03
CA PHE A 5 7.61 4.41 9.69
C PHE A 5 7.86 2.91 9.45
N PRO A 6 6.81 2.15 9.11
CA PRO A 6 6.85 0.69 9.00
C PRO A 6 7.51 0.19 7.70
N TYR A 7 8.62 0.77 7.30
CA TYR A 7 9.36 0.41 6.10
C TYR A 7 10.75 -0.08 6.41
N THR A 8 11.20 -1.07 5.67
CA THR A 8 12.62 -1.43 5.62
C THR A 8 13.31 -0.55 4.59
N LEU A 9 14.39 0.12 5.00
CA LEU A 9 15.17 1.00 4.13
C LEU A 9 16.43 0.27 3.64
N ARG A 10 16.65 0.27 2.34
CA ARG A 10 17.87 -0.16 1.71
C ARG A 10 18.47 1.01 0.94
N LEU A 11 19.61 1.52 1.39
CA LEU A 11 20.37 2.56 0.71
C LEU A 11 21.47 1.91 -0.14
N VAL A 12 21.51 2.28 -1.41
CA VAL A 12 22.51 1.80 -2.37
C VAL A 12 23.24 3.01 -2.91
N SER A 13 24.57 3.01 -2.78
CA SER A 13 25.44 4.05 -3.34
C SER A 13 26.34 3.43 -4.40
N GLU A 14 26.24 3.93 -5.63
CA GLU A 14 27.11 3.56 -6.74
C GLU A 14 28.04 4.73 -7.07
N ILE A 15 29.37 4.49 -6.98
CA ILE A 15 30.37 5.53 -7.18
C ILE A 15 31.00 5.33 -8.56
N LEU A 16 30.70 6.25 -9.46
CA LEU A 16 31.20 6.20 -10.85
C LEU A 16 32.59 6.77 -11.00
N SER A 17 33.00 7.71 -10.15
CA SER A 17 34.30 8.33 -10.14
C SER A 17 34.62 8.88 -8.75
N SER A 18 35.87 8.81 -8.33
CA SER A 18 36.30 9.29 -7.02
C SER A 18 37.76 9.74 -7.04
N ASN A 19 38.09 10.71 -6.20
CA ASN A 19 39.44 11.11 -5.86
C ASN A 19 39.65 11.15 -4.34
N GLY A 20 39.03 10.25 -3.61
CA GLY A 20 39.10 10.09 -2.16
C GLY A 20 37.69 10.10 -1.49
N SER A 21 37.64 9.60 -0.29
CA SER A 21 36.49 9.60 0.64
C SER A 21 35.10 9.31 0.06
N THR A 22 34.98 8.23 -0.72
CA THR A 22 33.72 7.78 -1.31
C THR A 22 32.64 7.51 -0.28
N SER A 23 33.01 7.04 0.92
CA SER A 23 32.09 6.79 2.03
C SER A 23 31.41 8.06 2.54
N GLN A 24 32.15 9.18 2.60
CA GLN A 24 31.56 10.44 3.07
C GLN A 24 30.63 11.07 2.03
N GLY A 25 30.96 10.95 0.76
CA GLY A 25 30.05 11.28 -0.34
C GLY A 25 28.77 10.42 -0.32
N SER A 26 28.91 9.12 -0.03
CA SER A 26 27.76 8.21 0.10
C SER A 26 26.85 8.58 1.27
N ILE A 27 27.38 9.04 2.41
CA ILE A 27 26.59 9.52 3.56
C ILE A 27 25.76 10.74 3.15
N CYS A 28 26.39 11.74 2.49
CA CYS A 28 25.68 12.92 2.03
C CYS A 28 24.61 12.57 0.98
N GLY A 29 24.93 11.75 -0.01
CA GLY A 29 24.01 11.31 -1.04
C GLY A 29 22.84 10.48 -0.48
N SER A 30 23.11 9.59 0.47
CA SER A 30 22.10 8.80 1.15
C SER A 30 21.13 9.67 1.97
N THR A 31 21.66 10.70 2.66
CA THR A 31 20.84 11.67 3.37
C THR A 31 19.88 12.41 2.42
N LEU A 32 20.40 12.92 1.30
CA LEU A 32 19.59 13.60 0.28
C LEU A 32 18.53 12.65 -0.32
N ALA A 33 18.90 11.41 -0.59
CA ALA A 33 17.97 10.41 -1.12
C ALA A 33 16.84 10.07 -0.13
N LEU A 34 17.13 9.95 1.16
CA LEU A 34 16.10 9.76 2.21
C LEU A 34 15.17 10.96 2.29
N MET A 35 15.71 12.18 2.26
CA MET A 35 14.91 13.40 2.29
C MET A 35 14.01 13.53 1.05
N ASP A 36 14.52 13.21 -0.13
CA ASP A 36 13.76 13.24 -1.39
C ASP A 36 12.70 12.14 -1.46
N ALA A 37 12.95 10.99 -0.85
CA ALA A 37 11.97 9.91 -0.74
C ALA A 37 10.85 10.18 0.27
N GLY A 38 10.94 11.25 1.07
CA GLY A 38 9.97 11.59 2.11
C GLY A 38 10.12 10.74 3.39
N VAL A 39 11.33 10.22 3.64
CA VAL A 39 11.61 9.51 4.90
C VAL A 39 11.77 10.53 6.02
N PRO A 40 11.03 10.41 7.14
CA PRO A 40 11.05 11.39 8.23
C PRO A 40 12.29 11.23 9.10
N ILE A 41 13.47 11.54 8.54
CA ILE A 41 14.72 11.54 9.30
C ILE A 41 14.72 12.66 10.35
N LYS A 42 15.34 12.44 11.51
CA LYS A 42 15.37 13.41 12.61
C LYS A 42 16.15 14.67 12.26
N ALA A 43 17.27 14.51 11.53
CA ALA A 43 18.09 15.62 11.06
C ALA A 43 18.96 15.15 9.88
N PRO A 44 19.33 16.03 8.95
CA PRO A 44 20.25 15.72 7.88
C PRO A 44 21.67 15.49 8.42
N VAL A 45 22.38 14.54 7.80
CA VAL A 45 23.74 14.15 8.16
C VAL A 45 24.65 14.40 6.98
N ALA A 46 25.76 15.08 7.24
CA ALA A 46 26.87 15.19 6.30
C ALA A 46 28.11 14.48 6.83
N GLY A 47 28.96 14.05 5.91
CA GLY A 47 30.24 13.43 6.22
C GLY A 47 31.39 14.15 5.53
N ILE A 48 32.58 14.13 6.15
CA ILE A 48 33.81 14.67 5.62
C ILE A 48 35.01 13.88 6.15
N SER A 49 36.09 13.82 5.37
CA SER A 49 37.38 13.28 5.80
C SER A 49 38.33 14.36 6.27
N CYS A 50 39.29 13.97 7.12
CA CYS A 50 40.40 14.79 7.54
C CYS A 50 41.66 13.93 7.63
N GLY A 51 42.70 14.33 6.94
CA GLY A 51 44.01 13.70 7.02
C GLY A 51 44.95 14.36 8.01
N LEU A 52 45.99 13.65 8.33
CA LEU A 52 47.15 14.15 9.11
C LEU A 52 48.42 13.78 8.39
N ILE A 53 49.37 14.73 8.36
CA ILE A 53 50.77 14.50 7.95
C ILE A 53 51.64 14.99 9.09
N THR A 54 52.64 14.19 9.44
CA THR A 54 53.64 14.50 10.46
C THR A 54 55.06 14.44 9.91
N GLU A 55 55.90 15.36 10.34
CA GLU A 55 57.36 15.37 10.04
C GLU A 55 58.11 15.80 11.31
N GLY A 56 58.64 14.84 12.03
CA GLY A 56 59.24 15.09 13.35
C GLY A 56 58.26 15.65 14.34
N GLU A 57 58.51 16.86 14.85
CA GLU A 57 57.57 17.56 15.78
C GLU A 57 56.53 18.42 15.03
N ARG A 58 56.61 18.54 13.73
CA ARG A 58 55.65 19.29 12.90
C ARG A 58 54.52 18.40 12.48
N TRP A 59 53.35 18.94 12.43
CA TRP A 59 52.19 18.25 11.91
C TRP A 59 51.16 19.23 11.28
N MET A 60 50.32 18.70 10.41
CA MET A 60 49.27 19.45 9.73
C MET A 60 48.06 18.55 9.50
N THR A 61 46.86 19.06 9.79
CA THR A 61 45.60 18.40 9.41
C THR A 61 45.01 19.02 8.15
N MET A 62 44.45 18.18 7.28
CA MET A 62 43.86 18.57 6.00
C MET A 62 42.42 18.04 5.93
N VAL A 63 41.49 18.84 5.41
CA VAL A 63 40.06 18.45 5.25
C VAL A 63 39.82 18.13 3.79
N ASP A 64 38.96 17.13 3.52
CA ASP A 64 38.62 16.64 2.19
C ASP A 64 39.86 16.07 1.44
N ILE A 65 40.45 15.04 2.05
CA ILE A 65 41.68 14.43 1.55
C ILE A 65 41.44 13.70 0.22
N GLN A 66 42.41 13.89 -0.68
CA GLN A 66 42.50 13.16 -1.95
C GLN A 66 43.05 11.75 -1.76
N GLY A 67 42.88 10.86 -2.76
CA GLY A 67 43.36 9.49 -2.67
C GLY A 67 44.88 9.39 -2.44
N VAL A 68 45.69 10.33 -2.96
CA VAL A 68 47.13 10.40 -2.70
C VAL A 68 47.42 10.80 -1.26
N GLU A 69 46.67 11.73 -0.70
CA GLU A 69 46.79 12.20 0.69
C GLU A 69 46.32 11.13 1.67
N ASP A 70 45.29 10.34 1.34
CA ASP A 70 44.89 9.16 2.08
C ASP A 70 46.00 8.09 2.10
N PHE A 71 46.62 7.82 0.96
CA PHE A 71 47.64 6.79 0.84
C PHE A 71 48.94 7.13 1.60
N PHE A 72 49.45 8.37 1.47
CA PHE A 72 50.71 8.81 2.08
C PHE A 72 50.55 9.49 3.42
N GLY A 73 49.33 9.88 3.83
CA GLY A 73 49.06 10.53 5.11
C GLY A 73 49.20 9.57 6.29
N ASP A 74 49.38 10.12 7.47
CA ASP A 74 49.59 9.40 8.74
C ASP A 74 48.24 9.02 9.43
N MET A 75 47.14 9.68 9.04
CA MET A 75 45.78 9.44 9.55
C MET A 75 44.77 9.70 8.44
N ASP A 76 43.80 8.80 8.30
CA ASP A 76 42.51 9.05 7.65
C ASP A 76 41.41 9.08 8.74
N PHE A 77 40.83 10.27 8.96
CA PHE A 77 39.83 10.53 9.97
C PHE A 77 38.55 10.96 9.33
N LYS A 78 37.51 10.12 9.42
CA LYS A 78 36.21 10.34 8.82
C LYS A 78 35.16 10.64 9.90
N VAL A 79 34.44 11.74 9.72
CA VAL A 79 33.42 12.17 10.69
C VAL A 79 32.12 12.48 9.96
N ALA A 80 31.05 11.84 10.41
CA ALA A 80 29.70 12.15 10.00
C ALA A 80 28.88 12.69 11.18
N GLY A 81 27.91 13.56 10.88
CA GLY A 81 27.06 14.11 11.91
C GLY A 81 26.08 15.15 11.41
N THR A 82 25.17 15.53 12.29
CA THR A 82 24.23 16.63 12.14
C THR A 82 24.90 17.97 12.49
N LYS A 83 24.16 19.07 12.48
CA LYS A 83 24.61 20.36 13.03
C LYS A 83 24.89 20.27 14.53
N ASP A 84 24.11 19.47 15.25
CA ASP A 84 24.14 19.41 16.71
C ASP A 84 25.23 18.48 17.26
N GLY A 85 25.65 17.48 16.44
CA GLY A 85 26.62 16.53 16.95
C GLY A 85 27.12 15.52 15.93
N ILE A 86 28.07 14.70 16.39
CA ILE A 86 28.67 13.62 15.63
C ILE A 86 27.83 12.38 15.77
N THR A 87 27.53 11.70 14.65
CA THR A 87 26.78 10.44 14.62
C THR A 87 27.66 9.23 14.31
N ALA A 88 28.78 9.45 13.62
CA ALA A 88 29.73 8.37 13.33
C ALA A 88 31.16 8.91 13.17
N ILE A 89 32.14 8.12 13.59
CA ILE A 89 33.56 8.35 13.42
C ILE A 89 34.21 7.05 12.91
N GLN A 90 35.09 7.20 11.96
CA GLN A 90 36.06 6.16 11.55
C GLN A 90 37.47 6.79 11.54
N MET A 91 38.43 6.10 12.10
CA MET A 91 39.83 6.53 12.13
C MET A 91 40.73 5.38 11.69
N ASP A 92 41.57 5.64 10.74
CA ASP A 92 42.68 4.77 10.37
C ASP A 92 44.02 5.49 10.63
N LEU A 93 44.89 4.89 11.45
CA LEU A 93 46.15 5.44 11.89
C LEU A 93 47.30 4.60 11.37
N LYS A 94 48.30 5.26 10.76
CA LYS A 94 49.54 4.64 10.30
C LYS A 94 50.72 4.96 11.21
N ILE A 95 50.51 5.72 12.28
CA ILE A 95 51.49 6.09 13.31
C ILE A 95 51.10 5.58 14.68
N SER A 96 52.02 5.57 15.65
CA SER A 96 51.82 4.92 16.95
C SER A 96 50.87 5.64 17.91
N GLY A 97 50.37 6.82 17.56
CA GLY A 97 49.43 7.58 18.39
C GLY A 97 49.29 9.01 17.93
N LEU A 98 48.31 9.70 18.51
CA LEU A 98 48.00 11.11 18.21
C LEU A 98 48.15 11.96 19.48
N LEU A 99 48.60 13.20 19.30
CA LEU A 99 48.53 14.20 20.35
C LEU A 99 47.09 14.68 20.51
N PRO A 100 46.60 15.00 21.72
CA PRO A 100 45.26 15.54 21.96
C PRO A 100 44.92 16.77 21.09
N GLU A 101 45.93 17.60 20.80
CA GLU A 101 45.84 18.81 19.97
C GLU A 101 45.50 18.44 18.51
N MET A 102 46.08 17.37 17.97
CA MET A 102 45.80 16.88 16.59
C MET A 102 44.32 16.46 16.48
N VAL A 103 43.83 15.69 17.43
CA VAL A 103 42.42 15.23 17.50
C VAL A 103 41.46 16.42 17.64
N LYS A 104 41.81 17.37 18.51
CA LYS A 104 40.99 18.57 18.74
C LYS A 104 40.88 19.41 17.47
N GLU A 105 42.01 19.59 16.76
CA GLU A 105 42.01 20.35 15.51
C GLU A 105 41.21 19.62 14.39
N ALA A 106 41.43 18.31 14.24
CA ALA A 106 40.69 17.49 13.27
C ALA A 106 39.17 17.55 13.50
N LEU A 107 38.71 17.44 14.78
CA LEU A 107 37.31 17.58 15.13
C LEU A 107 36.76 18.98 14.84
N ALA A 108 37.50 20.04 15.16
CA ALA A 108 37.10 21.40 14.88
C ALA A 108 36.99 21.67 13.36
N LYS A 109 37.96 21.23 12.57
CA LYS A 109 37.95 21.37 11.12
C LYS A 109 36.82 20.58 10.47
N THR A 110 36.64 19.35 10.85
CA THR A 110 35.53 18.49 10.32
C THR A 110 34.16 19.01 10.73
N HIS A 111 34.00 19.57 11.92
CA HIS A 111 32.77 20.23 12.33
C HIS A 111 32.43 21.42 11.42
N LYS A 112 33.40 22.30 11.19
CA LYS A 112 33.22 23.46 10.28
C LYS A 112 32.91 23.03 8.84
N ALA A 113 33.61 22.03 8.33
CA ALA A 113 33.38 21.52 6.97
C ALA A 113 32.03 20.83 6.81
N ARG A 114 31.58 20.02 7.80
CA ARG A 114 30.27 19.38 7.77
C ARG A 114 29.14 20.41 7.78
N ASN A 115 29.24 21.44 8.62
CA ASN A 115 28.25 22.52 8.66
C ASN A 115 28.20 23.28 7.35
N TYR A 116 29.34 23.52 6.71
CA TYR A 116 29.37 24.11 5.38
C TYR A 116 28.67 23.24 4.33
N ILE A 117 28.94 21.91 4.33
CA ILE A 117 28.28 20.98 3.42
C ILE A 117 26.76 20.96 3.66
N LEU A 118 26.34 20.91 4.91
CA LEU A 118 24.90 20.96 5.27
C LEU A 118 24.25 22.26 4.78
N ASP A 119 24.81 23.43 5.13
CA ASP A 119 24.15 24.72 4.90
C ASP A 119 24.29 25.20 3.46
N GLU A 120 25.46 25.05 2.87
CA GLU A 120 25.80 25.66 1.59
C GLU A 120 25.59 24.74 0.40
N VAL A 121 25.47 23.41 0.63
CA VAL A 121 25.33 22.42 -0.46
C VAL A 121 24.02 21.65 -0.30
N MET A 122 23.87 20.88 0.76
CA MET A 122 22.77 19.91 0.90
C MET A 122 21.42 20.58 1.11
N LEU A 123 21.31 21.48 2.08
CA LEU A 123 20.05 22.17 2.41
C LEU A 123 19.62 23.21 1.39
N LYS A 124 20.53 23.66 0.51
CA LYS A 124 20.15 24.45 -0.67
C LYS A 124 19.47 23.60 -1.74
N ALA A 125 19.83 22.32 -1.85
CA ALA A 125 19.21 21.41 -2.79
C ALA A 125 17.85 20.89 -2.25
N ILE A 126 17.83 20.45 -0.99
CA ILE A 126 16.62 19.96 -0.31
C ILE A 126 16.66 20.50 1.12
N PRO A 127 15.84 21.52 1.47
CA PRO A 127 15.87 22.18 2.78
C PRO A 127 15.32 21.30 3.91
N GLU A 128 14.35 20.43 3.60
CA GLU A 128 13.70 19.53 4.53
C GLU A 128 13.23 18.26 3.83
N PRO A 129 12.99 17.15 4.55
CA PRO A 129 12.38 15.97 3.96
C PRO A 129 11.03 16.30 3.33
N ARG A 130 10.72 15.67 2.20
CA ARG A 130 9.39 15.85 1.57
C ARG A 130 8.31 15.36 2.53
N HIS A 131 7.19 16.06 2.55
CA HIS A 131 6.05 15.74 3.43
C HIS A 131 5.35 14.43 3.03
N GLU A 132 5.40 14.08 1.76
CA GLU A 132 4.82 12.85 1.23
C GLU A 132 5.90 11.88 0.75
N LEU A 133 5.64 10.59 0.91
CA LEU A 133 6.48 9.56 0.33
C LEU A 133 6.52 9.71 -1.19
N SER A 134 7.68 9.36 -1.76
CA SER A 134 7.85 9.30 -3.21
C SER A 134 6.69 8.52 -3.87
N LYS A 135 6.24 8.99 -5.04
CA LYS A 135 5.22 8.31 -5.84
C LYS A 135 5.59 6.86 -6.21
N TYR A 136 6.85 6.50 -6.11
CA TYR A 136 7.36 5.16 -6.37
C TYR A 136 7.46 4.31 -5.09
N ALA A 137 7.30 4.91 -3.91
CA ALA A 137 7.30 4.17 -2.66
C ALA A 137 6.00 3.38 -2.52
N PRO A 138 6.05 2.12 -2.08
CA PRO A 138 4.85 1.38 -1.77
C PRO A 138 4.14 2.05 -0.59
N LYS A 139 2.84 2.30 -0.73
CA LYS A 139 1.98 2.79 0.35
C LYS A 139 1.46 1.61 1.14
N MET A 140 1.41 1.73 2.45
CA MET A 140 0.90 0.70 3.35
C MET A 140 -0.40 1.17 3.98
N PHE A 141 -1.40 0.32 3.90
CA PHE A 141 -2.69 0.50 4.56
C PHE A 141 -2.94 -0.69 5.48
N THR A 142 -3.55 -0.44 6.62
CA THR A 142 -3.81 -1.47 7.62
C THR A 142 -5.28 -1.46 7.99
N THR A 143 -5.88 -2.66 8.11
CA THR A 143 -7.19 -2.86 8.71
C THR A 143 -7.14 -4.04 9.67
N GLN A 144 -8.14 -4.15 10.54
CA GLN A 144 -8.29 -5.27 11.45
C GLN A 144 -9.51 -6.09 11.08
N ILE A 145 -9.35 -7.41 11.11
CA ILE A 145 -10.44 -8.36 10.90
C ILE A 145 -10.51 -9.34 12.09
N PRO A 146 -11.66 -9.97 12.37
CA PRO A 146 -11.76 -11.05 13.33
C PRO A 146 -10.85 -12.23 12.95
N ALA A 147 -10.17 -12.85 13.92
CA ALA A 147 -9.22 -13.94 13.65
C ALA A 147 -9.88 -15.17 13.01
N ASP A 148 -11.14 -15.47 13.36
CA ASP A 148 -11.94 -16.54 12.77
C ASP A 148 -12.20 -16.34 11.27
N LYS A 149 -12.08 -15.10 10.76
CA LYS A 149 -12.28 -14.73 9.35
C LYS A 149 -11.03 -14.82 8.47
N ILE A 150 -9.87 -15.04 9.06
CA ILE A 150 -8.59 -15.19 8.32
C ILE A 150 -8.71 -16.25 7.23
N SER A 151 -9.33 -17.39 7.56
CA SER A 151 -9.49 -18.51 6.61
C SER A 151 -10.36 -18.16 5.40
N GLU A 152 -11.36 -17.30 5.56
CA GLU A 152 -12.24 -16.82 4.48
C GLU A 152 -11.49 -15.85 3.57
N VAL A 153 -10.70 -14.92 4.14
CA VAL A 153 -9.89 -13.96 3.39
C VAL A 153 -8.76 -14.64 2.63
N ILE A 154 -8.11 -15.64 3.23
CA ILE A 154 -7.08 -16.43 2.53
C ILE A 154 -7.70 -17.31 1.46
N GLY A 155 -8.83 -17.92 1.76
CA GLY A 155 -9.52 -18.86 0.91
C GLY A 155 -8.81 -20.22 0.77
N LYS A 156 -9.48 -21.18 0.15
CA LYS A 156 -8.93 -22.54 -0.05
C LYS A 156 -7.60 -22.50 -0.81
N SER A 157 -6.54 -22.97 -0.17
CA SER A 157 -5.17 -22.97 -0.72
C SER A 157 -4.65 -21.59 -1.12
N GLY A 158 -5.14 -20.53 -0.47
CA GLY A 158 -4.73 -19.16 -0.75
C GLY A 158 -5.33 -18.56 -2.04
N LYS A 159 -6.41 -19.13 -2.57
CA LYS A 159 -6.98 -18.69 -3.85
C LYS A 159 -7.51 -17.27 -3.77
N VAL A 160 -8.29 -16.94 -2.73
CA VAL A 160 -8.96 -15.63 -2.59
C VAL A 160 -7.93 -14.51 -2.44
N ILE A 161 -6.97 -14.66 -1.52
CA ILE A 161 -5.94 -13.64 -1.31
C ILE A 161 -5.06 -13.43 -2.55
N LYS A 162 -4.72 -14.51 -3.28
CA LYS A 162 -3.96 -14.40 -4.54
C LYS A 162 -4.73 -13.68 -5.62
N GLU A 163 -6.04 -13.88 -5.70
CA GLU A 163 -6.92 -13.21 -6.66
C GLU A 163 -7.02 -11.72 -6.35
N ILE A 164 -7.21 -11.34 -5.08
CA ILE A 164 -7.18 -9.94 -4.62
C ILE A 164 -5.84 -9.28 -4.95
N GLN A 165 -4.72 -9.94 -4.64
CA GLN A 165 -3.38 -9.41 -4.92
C GLN A 165 -3.13 -9.21 -6.41
N ALA A 166 -3.60 -10.14 -7.25
CA ALA A 166 -3.44 -10.06 -8.71
C ALA A 166 -4.35 -8.99 -9.33
N GLU A 167 -5.62 -8.91 -8.90
CA GLU A 167 -6.58 -7.94 -9.42
C GLU A 167 -6.24 -6.51 -9.04
N CYS A 168 -5.80 -6.30 -7.80
CA CYS A 168 -5.48 -4.97 -7.27
C CYS A 168 -3.98 -4.62 -7.42
N GLU A 169 -3.14 -5.54 -7.89
CA GLU A 169 -1.67 -5.34 -8.00
C GLU A 169 -1.02 -4.91 -6.66
N VAL A 170 -1.44 -5.53 -5.57
CA VAL A 170 -0.98 -5.25 -4.21
C VAL A 170 -0.36 -6.49 -3.56
N LYS A 171 0.39 -6.28 -2.48
CA LYS A 171 0.76 -7.34 -1.53
C LYS A 171 -0.15 -7.26 -0.32
N VAL A 172 -0.57 -8.41 0.18
CA VAL A 172 -1.38 -8.53 1.39
C VAL A 172 -0.69 -9.48 2.34
N ASP A 173 -0.42 -8.99 3.56
CA ASP A 173 0.12 -9.77 4.67
C ASP A 173 -0.87 -9.74 5.83
N ILE A 174 -1.05 -10.88 6.51
CA ILE A 174 -1.99 -11.02 7.62
C ILE A 174 -1.21 -11.54 8.84
N THR A 175 -1.32 -10.84 9.95
CA THR A 175 -0.71 -11.23 11.23
C THR A 175 -1.79 -11.38 12.28
N GLU A 176 -1.91 -12.57 12.86
CA GLU A 176 -2.88 -12.88 13.91
C GLU A 176 -2.42 -12.29 15.25
N GLU A 177 -3.31 -11.60 15.95
CA GLU A 177 -3.09 -11.03 17.29
C GLU A 177 -4.27 -11.33 18.20
N GLY A 178 -4.25 -12.49 18.84
CA GLY A 178 -5.30 -12.92 19.77
C GLY A 178 -6.64 -13.17 19.07
N GLU A 179 -7.67 -12.38 19.37
CA GLU A 179 -9.01 -12.51 18.78
C GLU A 179 -9.17 -11.74 17.47
N SER A 180 -8.17 -10.96 17.08
CA SER A 180 -8.15 -10.18 15.83
C SER A 180 -6.94 -10.52 14.97
N ALA A 181 -6.93 -10.06 13.74
CA ALA A 181 -5.79 -10.10 12.85
C ALA A 181 -5.59 -8.74 12.18
N ASN A 182 -4.35 -8.29 12.14
CA ASN A 182 -3.95 -7.12 11.39
C ASN A 182 -3.69 -7.52 9.94
N VAL A 183 -4.35 -6.84 9.02
CA VAL A 183 -4.17 -7.01 7.58
C VAL A 183 -3.43 -5.81 7.03
N PHE A 184 -2.28 -6.05 6.42
CA PHE A 184 -1.44 -5.05 5.78
C PHE A 184 -1.59 -5.16 4.27
N VAL A 185 -1.97 -4.07 3.63
CA VAL A 185 -2.06 -3.98 2.17
C VAL A 185 -1.02 -2.98 1.68
N ALA A 186 -0.08 -3.44 0.87
CA ALA A 186 1.01 -2.63 0.33
C ALA A 186 0.96 -2.57 -1.20
N GLY A 187 1.01 -1.37 -1.76
CA GLY A 187 1.02 -1.15 -3.21
C GLY A 187 1.41 0.28 -3.57
N ILE A 188 1.74 0.51 -4.83
CA ILE A 188 2.13 1.84 -5.33
C ILE A 188 0.89 2.72 -5.52
N ASP A 189 -0.21 2.14 -6.00
CA ASP A 189 -1.46 2.82 -6.31
C ASP A 189 -2.40 2.83 -5.10
N THR A 190 -2.75 4.02 -4.63
CA THR A 190 -3.63 4.23 -3.47
C THR A 190 -5.03 3.68 -3.70
N GLU A 191 -5.60 3.89 -4.90
CA GLU A 191 -6.96 3.45 -5.21
C GLU A 191 -7.05 1.92 -5.24
N LYS A 192 -6.03 1.28 -5.81
CA LYS A 192 -5.92 -0.19 -5.81
C LYS A 192 -5.76 -0.77 -4.41
N CYS A 193 -4.98 -0.11 -3.55
CA CYS A 193 -4.84 -0.53 -2.16
C CYS A 193 -6.17 -0.39 -1.40
N GLN A 194 -6.87 0.72 -1.56
CA GLN A 194 -8.18 0.94 -0.94
C GLN A 194 -9.23 -0.05 -1.44
N LYS A 195 -9.22 -0.35 -2.75
CA LYS A 195 -10.08 -1.40 -3.31
C LYS A 195 -9.81 -2.75 -2.67
N ALA A 196 -8.54 -3.13 -2.53
CA ALA A 196 -8.17 -4.39 -1.88
C ALA A 196 -8.64 -4.46 -0.42
N LEU A 197 -8.47 -3.37 0.34
CA LEU A 197 -8.99 -3.26 1.72
C LEU A 197 -10.50 -3.46 1.77
N SER A 198 -11.25 -2.74 0.93
CA SER A 198 -12.71 -2.84 0.89
C SER A 198 -13.19 -4.26 0.57
N ILE A 199 -12.49 -4.97 -0.33
CA ILE A 199 -12.78 -6.37 -0.63
C ILE A 199 -12.51 -7.26 0.59
N ILE A 200 -11.39 -7.08 1.27
CA ILE A 200 -11.02 -7.86 2.46
C ILE A 200 -12.01 -7.62 3.60
N GLU A 201 -12.37 -6.37 3.86
CA GLU A 201 -13.35 -6.00 4.87
C GLU A 201 -14.74 -6.57 4.56
N MET A 202 -15.14 -6.56 3.29
CA MET A 202 -16.40 -7.16 2.85
C MET A 202 -16.40 -8.68 3.03
N ILE A 203 -15.28 -9.36 2.78
CA ILE A 203 -15.17 -10.81 3.01
C ILE A 203 -15.23 -11.13 4.52
N ALA A 204 -14.55 -10.32 5.34
CA ALA A 204 -14.46 -10.54 6.78
C ALA A 204 -15.77 -10.21 7.52
N ASN A 205 -16.41 -9.10 7.16
CA ASN A 205 -17.61 -8.60 7.86
C ASN A 205 -18.93 -9.01 7.19
N GLY A 206 -18.84 -9.56 5.97
CA GLY A 206 -20.00 -9.81 5.11
C GLY A 206 -20.45 -8.56 4.35
N PRO A 207 -21.25 -8.73 3.29
CA PRO A 207 -21.80 -7.62 2.54
C PRO A 207 -22.97 -6.98 3.31
N GLU A 208 -23.09 -5.66 3.22
CA GLU A 208 -24.19 -4.93 3.86
C GLU A 208 -25.51 -5.13 3.11
N ILE A 209 -26.58 -5.44 3.84
CA ILE A 209 -27.93 -5.49 3.28
C ILE A 209 -28.35 -4.08 2.86
N GLY A 210 -28.84 -3.95 1.64
CA GLY A 210 -29.22 -2.67 1.05
C GLY A 210 -28.10 -1.98 0.27
N ALA A 211 -26.85 -2.40 0.41
CA ALA A 211 -25.73 -1.84 -0.37
C ALA A 211 -25.71 -2.36 -1.80
N ILE A 212 -25.12 -1.55 -2.69
CA ILE A 212 -24.99 -1.84 -4.12
C ILE A 212 -23.53 -2.21 -4.41
N TYR A 213 -23.35 -3.35 -5.05
CA TYR A 213 -22.06 -3.87 -5.47
C TYR A 213 -21.99 -4.05 -6.97
N ILE A 214 -20.77 -4.00 -7.51
CA ILE A 214 -20.49 -4.39 -8.89
C ILE A 214 -20.06 -5.86 -8.84
N GLY A 215 -20.76 -6.72 -9.57
CA GLY A 215 -20.45 -8.14 -9.59
C GLY A 215 -20.41 -8.71 -11.00
N LYS A 216 -19.69 -9.82 -11.15
CA LYS A 216 -19.55 -10.55 -12.41
C LYS A 216 -20.49 -11.75 -12.43
N VAL A 217 -21.22 -11.92 -13.51
CA VAL A 217 -22.07 -13.10 -13.74
C VAL A 217 -21.17 -14.32 -13.96
N THR A 218 -21.19 -15.26 -13.02
CA THR A 218 -20.37 -16.48 -13.05
C THR A 218 -21.10 -17.64 -13.70
N ARG A 219 -22.42 -17.72 -13.49
CA ARG A 219 -23.24 -18.86 -13.93
C ARG A 219 -24.70 -18.41 -14.14
N ILE A 220 -25.34 -19.01 -15.14
CA ILE A 220 -26.76 -18.77 -15.49
C ILE A 220 -27.53 -20.07 -15.31
N MET A 221 -28.71 -19.98 -14.72
CA MET A 221 -29.69 -21.03 -14.57
C MET A 221 -31.07 -20.52 -15.04
N ASP A 222 -32.03 -21.41 -15.29
CA ASP A 222 -33.39 -21.03 -15.75
C ASP A 222 -34.11 -20.09 -14.80
N PHE A 223 -33.81 -20.17 -13.49
CA PHE A 223 -34.43 -19.37 -12.43
C PHE A 223 -33.67 -18.10 -12.06
N GLY A 224 -32.47 -17.86 -12.60
CA GLY A 224 -31.69 -16.67 -12.28
C GLY A 224 -30.23 -16.76 -12.65
N ALA A 225 -29.48 -15.71 -12.31
CA ALA A 225 -28.03 -15.62 -12.51
C ALA A 225 -27.31 -15.62 -11.16
N PHE A 226 -26.20 -16.32 -11.10
CA PHE A 226 -25.25 -16.21 -10.00
C PHE A 226 -24.23 -15.12 -10.30
N ILE A 227 -24.03 -14.24 -9.33
CA ILE A 227 -23.20 -13.04 -9.50
C ILE A 227 -22.21 -13.01 -8.34
N GLU A 228 -20.92 -12.98 -8.67
CA GLU A 228 -19.83 -12.86 -7.73
C GLU A 228 -19.55 -11.38 -7.49
N ILE A 229 -19.78 -10.91 -6.25
CA ILE A 229 -19.59 -9.51 -5.84
C ILE A 229 -18.21 -9.27 -5.21
N ALA A 230 -17.54 -10.33 -4.77
CA ALA A 230 -16.15 -10.35 -4.34
C ALA A 230 -15.58 -11.76 -4.54
N PRO A 231 -14.25 -11.95 -4.60
CA PRO A 231 -13.63 -13.26 -4.75
C PRO A 231 -14.16 -14.28 -3.73
N GLY A 232 -14.80 -15.33 -4.23
CA GLY A 232 -15.44 -16.37 -3.41
C GLY A 232 -16.80 -16.01 -2.82
N MET A 233 -17.34 -14.83 -3.08
CA MET A 233 -18.63 -14.36 -2.57
C MET A 233 -19.67 -14.26 -3.70
N GLU A 234 -20.46 -15.29 -3.88
CA GLU A 234 -21.45 -15.41 -4.95
C GLU A 234 -22.87 -15.30 -4.39
N GLY A 235 -23.74 -14.55 -5.07
CA GLY A 235 -25.16 -14.42 -4.73
C GLY A 235 -26.07 -14.74 -5.89
N LEU A 236 -27.32 -15.10 -5.59
CA LEU A 236 -28.36 -15.39 -6.58
C LEU A 236 -29.18 -14.12 -6.88
N CYS A 237 -29.19 -13.71 -8.14
CA CYS A 237 -30.17 -12.77 -8.66
C CYS A 237 -31.26 -13.56 -9.39
N HIS A 238 -32.42 -13.72 -8.75
CA HIS A 238 -33.55 -14.44 -9.33
C HIS A 238 -34.05 -13.75 -10.60
N ILE A 239 -34.57 -14.50 -11.57
CA ILE A 239 -35.04 -14.00 -12.88
C ILE A 239 -35.99 -12.80 -12.74
N SER A 240 -36.87 -12.78 -11.73
CA SER A 240 -37.78 -11.67 -11.45
C SER A 240 -37.11 -10.41 -10.90
N LYS A 241 -35.83 -10.49 -10.54
CA LYS A 241 -35.01 -9.42 -9.95
C LYS A 241 -33.94 -8.90 -10.91
N LEU A 242 -33.90 -9.42 -12.16
CA LEU A 242 -32.92 -9.05 -13.16
C LEU A 242 -33.24 -7.76 -13.89
N ASP A 243 -34.53 -7.49 -14.17
CA ASP A 243 -34.96 -6.30 -14.91
C ASP A 243 -36.25 -5.70 -14.33
N VAL A 244 -36.53 -4.46 -14.69
CA VAL A 244 -37.80 -3.78 -14.40
C VAL A 244 -38.96 -4.38 -15.18
N LYS A 245 -38.66 -4.95 -16.38
CA LYS A 245 -39.59 -5.70 -17.22
C LYS A 245 -39.63 -7.17 -16.85
N ARG A 246 -40.71 -7.86 -17.25
CA ARG A 246 -40.77 -9.31 -17.10
C ARG A 246 -39.77 -9.99 -18.01
N THR A 247 -38.81 -10.69 -17.41
CA THR A 247 -37.80 -11.46 -18.13
C THR A 247 -38.31 -12.87 -18.39
N GLU A 248 -38.29 -13.31 -19.64
CA GLU A 248 -38.69 -14.67 -20.04
C GLU A 248 -37.52 -15.65 -19.91
N LYS A 249 -36.33 -15.23 -20.34
CA LYS A 249 -35.09 -15.99 -20.21
C LYS A 249 -34.00 -15.11 -19.60
N VAL A 250 -33.23 -15.67 -18.72
CA VAL A 250 -32.10 -14.94 -18.07
C VAL A 250 -31.11 -14.41 -19.07
N THR A 251 -30.87 -15.16 -20.16
CA THR A 251 -29.96 -14.78 -21.24
C THR A 251 -30.42 -13.60 -22.10
N ASP A 252 -31.70 -13.19 -21.99
CA ASP A 252 -32.19 -12.00 -22.66
C ASP A 252 -31.72 -10.70 -21.98
N VAL A 253 -31.25 -10.80 -20.73
CA VAL A 253 -30.86 -9.66 -19.91
C VAL A 253 -29.37 -9.69 -19.57
N VAL A 254 -28.79 -10.86 -19.25
CA VAL A 254 -27.39 -11.00 -18.84
C VAL A 254 -26.76 -12.27 -19.40
N ASN A 255 -25.46 -12.23 -19.66
CA ASN A 255 -24.65 -13.34 -20.10
C ASN A 255 -23.54 -13.66 -19.08
N VAL A 256 -23.01 -14.88 -19.12
CA VAL A 256 -21.85 -15.25 -18.29
C VAL A 256 -20.66 -14.36 -18.66
N GLY A 257 -20.04 -13.76 -17.65
CA GLY A 257 -18.94 -12.82 -17.80
C GLY A 257 -19.35 -11.33 -17.76
N ASP A 258 -20.65 -11.03 -17.87
CA ASP A 258 -21.13 -9.65 -17.76
C ASP A 258 -20.84 -9.09 -16.35
N VAL A 259 -20.47 -7.80 -16.31
CA VAL A 259 -20.26 -7.05 -15.08
C VAL A 259 -21.45 -6.11 -14.87
N ILE A 260 -22.20 -6.33 -13.79
CA ILE A 260 -23.44 -5.62 -13.51
C ILE A 260 -23.50 -5.10 -12.08
N ARG A 261 -24.26 -4.03 -11.86
CA ARG A 261 -24.59 -3.54 -10.51
C ARG A 261 -25.76 -4.31 -9.94
N VAL A 262 -25.60 -4.75 -8.67
CA VAL A 262 -26.64 -5.47 -7.94
C VAL A 262 -26.72 -4.97 -6.51
N LYS A 263 -27.92 -4.95 -5.96
CA LYS A 263 -28.18 -4.62 -4.56
C LYS A 263 -28.36 -5.91 -3.75
N VAL A 264 -27.76 -5.98 -2.57
CA VAL A 264 -28.00 -7.06 -1.61
C VAL A 264 -29.34 -6.80 -0.95
N GLU A 265 -30.35 -7.61 -1.24
CA GLU A 265 -31.67 -7.46 -0.62
C GLU A 265 -31.77 -8.23 0.68
N GLU A 266 -31.15 -9.40 0.76
CA GLU A 266 -31.27 -10.29 1.90
C GLU A 266 -30.07 -11.25 1.98
N ILE A 267 -29.72 -11.66 3.18
CA ILE A 267 -28.80 -12.76 3.47
C ILE A 267 -29.60 -13.79 4.26
N ASP A 268 -29.74 -14.99 3.70
CA ASP A 268 -30.52 -16.05 4.35
C ASP A 268 -29.78 -16.67 5.55
N ASP A 269 -30.49 -17.49 6.35
CA ASP A 269 -29.95 -18.18 7.54
C ASP A 269 -28.74 -19.11 7.24
N LYS A 270 -28.49 -19.40 5.97
CA LYS A 270 -27.36 -20.20 5.50
C LYS A 270 -26.24 -19.34 4.91
N GLY A 271 -26.32 -18.01 5.04
CA GLY A 271 -25.36 -17.07 4.52
C GLY A 271 -25.41 -16.86 2.99
N ARG A 272 -26.51 -17.29 2.31
CA ARG A 272 -26.63 -17.12 0.87
C ARG A 272 -27.18 -15.74 0.56
N LEU A 273 -26.55 -15.07 -0.40
CA LEU A 273 -26.91 -13.71 -0.79
C LEU A 273 -28.04 -13.72 -1.83
N ASN A 274 -29.09 -12.96 -1.57
CA ASN A 274 -30.16 -12.66 -2.51
C ASN A 274 -29.91 -11.27 -3.11
N LEU A 275 -29.65 -11.23 -4.40
CA LEU A 275 -29.25 -10.04 -5.14
C LEU A 275 -30.37 -9.54 -6.04
N SER A 276 -30.41 -8.22 -6.30
CA SER A 276 -31.40 -7.60 -7.18
C SER A 276 -30.72 -6.53 -8.06
N ARG A 277 -30.69 -6.78 -9.36
CA ARG A 277 -30.36 -5.76 -10.35
C ARG A 277 -31.55 -4.82 -10.55
N ARG A 278 -32.77 -5.34 -10.49
CA ARG A 278 -34.00 -4.55 -10.61
C ARG A 278 -34.07 -3.41 -9.59
N ALA A 279 -33.67 -3.66 -8.33
CA ALA A 279 -33.63 -2.63 -7.29
C ALA A 279 -32.69 -1.48 -7.67
N VAL A 280 -31.51 -1.79 -8.24
CA VAL A 280 -30.56 -0.77 -8.73
C VAL A 280 -31.15 0.04 -9.88
N LEU A 281 -31.77 -0.63 -10.86
CA LEU A 281 -32.39 0.04 -12.01
C LEU A 281 -33.49 1.01 -11.57
N ILE A 282 -34.26 0.67 -10.55
CA ILE A 282 -35.33 1.53 -10.01
C ILE A 282 -34.75 2.68 -9.17
N GLU A 283 -33.90 2.36 -8.20
CA GLU A 283 -33.45 3.32 -7.19
C GLU A 283 -32.35 4.28 -7.70
N VAL A 284 -31.47 3.81 -8.58
CA VAL A 284 -30.33 4.59 -9.06
C VAL A 284 -30.56 5.11 -10.48
N ASP A 285 -31.08 4.26 -11.37
CA ASP A 285 -31.25 4.62 -12.78
C ASP A 285 -32.63 5.23 -13.07
N GLY A 286 -33.53 5.28 -12.05
CA GLY A 286 -34.82 5.95 -12.13
C GLY A 286 -35.83 5.27 -13.06
N LEU A 287 -35.62 3.99 -13.39
CA LEU A 287 -36.52 3.24 -14.27
C LEU A 287 -37.81 2.85 -13.52
N THR A 288 -38.95 3.04 -14.16
CA THR A 288 -40.23 2.62 -13.60
C THR A 288 -40.53 1.18 -13.94
N PRO A 289 -41.00 0.36 -12.97
CA PRO A 289 -41.47 -1.00 -13.28
C PRO A 289 -42.63 -0.95 -14.25
N GLU A 290 -42.60 -1.73 -15.31
CA GLU A 290 -43.80 -1.94 -16.12
C GLU A 290 -44.88 -2.60 -15.24
N ASN A 291 -46.04 -1.95 -15.14
CA ASN A 291 -47.16 -2.44 -14.34
C ASN A 291 -47.71 -3.72 -14.98
N THR A 292 -47.24 -4.88 -14.50
CA THR A 292 -47.70 -6.20 -14.98
C THR A 292 -49.09 -6.57 -14.44
N LEU A 293 -49.86 -5.62 -13.90
CA LEU A 293 -51.20 -5.86 -13.36
C LEU A 293 -52.33 -5.71 -14.37
N GLU A 294 -52.08 -5.13 -15.55
CA GLU A 294 -53.18 -4.91 -16.53
C GLU A 294 -53.35 -6.03 -17.57
N ASP A 295 -52.42 -6.97 -17.73
CA ASP A 295 -52.50 -8.02 -18.75
C ASP A 295 -52.69 -9.45 -18.17
N ARG A 296 -53.45 -9.62 -17.12
CA ARG A 296 -53.97 -10.96 -16.79
C ARG A 296 -55.31 -11.12 -17.51
N PRO A 297 -55.43 -11.98 -18.55
CA PRO A 297 -56.75 -12.34 -19.08
C PRO A 297 -57.56 -12.92 -17.90
N ARG A 298 -58.66 -12.24 -17.60
CA ARG A 298 -59.63 -12.72 -16.63
C ARG A 298 -60.05 -14.13 -17.04
N ARG A 299 -59.73 -15.12 -16.25
CA ARG A 299 -60.26 -16.49 -16.45
C ARG A 299 -61.79 -16.39 -16.49
N PRO A 300 -62.46 -16.97 -17.49
CA PRO A 300 -63.93 -16.95 -17.56
C PRO A 300 -64.47 -17.68 -16.34
N HIS A 301 -65.33 -16.97 -15.62
CA HIS A 301 -66.12 -17.57 -14.56
C HIS A 301 -67.00 -18.64 -15.20
N ASN A 302 -66.69 -19.93 -14.94
CA ASN A 302 -67.53 -21.03 -15.30
C ASN A 302 -68.67 -21.10 -14.23
N ASN A 303 -69.78 -20.47 -14.60
CA ASN A 303 -71.02 -20.53 -13.83
C ASN A 303 -71.68 -21.93 -14.06
N HIS A 304 -71.26 -22.90 -13.25
CA HIS A 304 -71.99 -24.17 -13.20
C HIS A 304 -73.26 -23.97 -12.38
N ASN A 305 -74.30 -23.63 -13.12
CA ASN A 305 -75.69 -23.68 -12.70
C ASN A 305 -76.02 -25.12 -12.21
N ARG A 306 -76.09 -25.33 -10.90
CA ARG A 306 -76.71 -26.51 -10.32
C ARG A 306 -78.22 -26.21 -10.09
N ASN A 307 -78.89 -26.34 -11.18
CA ASN A 307 -80.35 -26.57 -11.06
C ASN A 307 -80.64 -28.07 -11.21
N GLY A 308 -81.37 -28.62 -10.26
CA GLY A 308 -82.25 -29.68 -10.60
C GLY A 308 -82.19 -30.99 -9.82
N ARG A 309 -83.14 -31.08 -8.93
CA ARG A 309 -84.02 -32.22 -8.68
C ARG A 309 -83.59 -33.36 -7.75
N ARG A 310 -84.26 -33.43 -6.77
CA ARG A 310 -85.22 -34.24 -6.04
C ARG A 310 -84.64 -34.80 -4.76
#